data_58f8ab37541ce6f1098f2a714b084c11
#
_entry.id   58f8ab37541ce6f1098f2a714b084c11
#
_cell.length_a   1.000
_cell.length_b   1.000
_cell.length_c   1.000
_cell.angle_alpha   90.00
_cell.angle_beta   90.00
_cell.angle_gamma   90.00
#
_symmetry.space_group_name_H-M   'P 1'
#
loop_
_entity.id
_entity.type
_entity.pdbx_description
1 polymer ?
#
loop_
_entity_poly.entity_id
_entity_poly.type
_entity_poly.pdbx_seq_one_letter_code
_entity_poly.pdbx_strand_id
1 'polypeptide(L)'
;MLSELRSINSYNAWVVVFVAVGTIASAYGLAIIGSTVGEPGFYRYFGLAPKGTPGYDHTTNMVGALNGVNSAGAIAGSLLQAWTADAFSRKRTIQLGSVILIIGGALCSGAVHMAMFLVGRFIAGAGSGILTCIVPIYQAEVSTAETRGAMVAMTGVMYSMGYSLAGWLGYACYFTDPNSPRASFAWRFPLAAQVLFPLIVLAGSPMLPYSPRWLLQQGRREEALSVLERLHETPEDVQHIKAQQEFDLIDEQFKLDQTLSLGRRFELFRTAPNRRRALVASLLMWGDQFLGVYVMTNYGVIIYSNLGVTGSIPLLLNACWNSFTMIGNSWTAFSVDRFGRRTYLLTGTVGCIVSLIFLCALSAQYLGSDHLPGLRAAVFFMFFFIFWWSFFMDATQYVYVAEIFPNHLRPQGVALGLTVFYLASEVTLVGAPVALDRIGWKFYLVLIIPSACYLVTLYFLFPETKGKTLEEIGALFGDTNVATVTEGQRMEEGKNNTAELEKPEFASPEKE
;
A
#
# COMPACT_ATOMS: atom_id res chain seq x y z
N MET A 1 2.62 -15.07 19.54
CA MET A 1 2.23 -15.21 18.12
C MET A 1 1.73 -16.62 17.74
N LEU A 2 2.47 -17.75 17.93
CA LEU A 2 1.90 -19.09 17.63
C LEU A 2 0.79 -19.53 18.62
N SER A 3 0.81 -19.08 19.85
CA SER A 3 -0.27 -19.24 20.84
C SER A 3 -1.48 -18.37 20.54
N GLU A 4 -1.27 -17.15 20.03
CA GLU A 4 -2.33 -16.22 19.65
C GLU A 4 -3.04 -16.66 18.36
N LEU A 5 -2.34 -17.35 17.43
CA LEU A 5 -2.95 -17.94 16.25
C LEU A 5 -3.90 -19.10 16.56
N ARG A 6 -3.76 -19.73 17.73
CA ARG A 6 -4.68 -20.81 18.18
C ARG A 6 -6.02 -20.30 18.69
N SER A 7 -6.14 -19.03 19.03
CA SER A 7 -7.40 -18.40 19.50
C SER A 7 -8.21 -17.73 18.40
N ILE A 8 -7.72 -17.77 17.14
CA ILE A 8 -8.43 -17.12 16.02
C ILE A 8 -9.63 -17.98 15.61
N ASN A 9 -10.80 -17.37 15.58
CA ASN A 9 -11.99 -17.99 14.98
C ASN A 9 -11.71 -18.34 13.51
N SER A 10 -11.95 -19.59 13.12
CA SER A 10 -11.74 -20.08 11.75
C SER A 10 -12.56 -19.29 10.72
N TYR A 11 -13.73 -18.80 11.08
CA TYR A 11 -14.55 -17.94 10.23
C TYR A 11 -13.90 -16.57 10.00
N ASN A 12 -13.41 -15.93 11.08
CA ASN A 12 -12.72 -14.65 10.99
C ASN A 12 -11.46 -14.77 10.10
N ALA A 13 -10.64 -15.79 10.36
CA ALA A 13 -9.44 -16.08 9.55
C ALA A 13 -9.81 -16.27 8.07
N TRP A 14 -10.88 -17.04 7.79
CA TRP A 14 -11.34 -17.24 6.41
C TRP A 14 -11.78 -15.93 5.75
N VAL A 15 -12.58 -15.11 6.42
CA VAL A 15 -13.05 -13.80 5.91
C VAL A 15 -11.86 -12.92 5.54
N VAL A 16 -10.88 -12.81 6.43
CA VAL A 16 -9.70 -11.93 6.23
C VAL A 16 -8.81 -12.44 5.10
N VAL A 17 -8.51 -13.75 5.07
CA VAL A 17 -7.69 -14.37 4.01
C VAL A 17 -8.40 -14.30 2.67
N PHE A 18 -9.71 -14.55 2.64
CA PHE A 18 -10.49 -14.48 1.41
C PHE A 18 -10.50 -13.06 0.82
N VAL A 19 -10.72 -12.03 1.64
CA VAL A 19 -10.71 -10.65 1.16
C VAL A 19 -9.32 -10.22 0.70
N ALA A 20 -8.25 -10.78 1.27
CA ALA A 20 -6.87 -10.52 0.85
C ALA A 20 -6.60 -10.95 -0.61
N VAL A 21 -7.41 -11.87 -1.19
CA VAL A 21 -7.38 -12.16 -2.63
C VAL A 21 -7.66 -10.90 -3.47
N GLY A 22 -8.46 -9.96 -2.95
CA GLY A 22 -8.68 -8.66 -3.58
C GLY A 22 -7.41 -7.82 -3.68
N THR A 23 -6.49 -7.95 -2.72
CA THR A 23 -5.16 -7.32 -2.79
C THR A 23 -4.31 -7.98 -3.88
N ILE A 24 -4.33 -9.32 -3.99
CA ILE A 24 -3.66 -10.04 -5.09
C ILE A 24 -4.21 -9.56 -6.44
N ALA A 25 -5.53 -9.41 -6.58
CA ALA A 25 -6.18 -8.94 -7.80
C ALA A 25 -5.69 -7.55 -8.23
N SER A 26 -5.64 -6.60 -7.30
CA SER A 26 -5.17 -5.24 -7.59
C SER A 26 -3.68 -5.20 -7.93
N ALA A 27 -2.85 -5.89 -7.16
CA ALA A 27 -1.41 -5.95 -7.34
C ALA A 27 -1.02 -6.62 -8.66
N TYR A 28 -1.67 -7.73 -9.01
CA TYR A 28 -1.49 -8.40 -10.29
C TYR A 28 -1.81 -7.46 -11.46
N GLY A 29 -2.95 -6.75 -11.40
CA GLY A 29 -3.37 -5.81 -12.44
C GLY A 29 -2.39 -4.63 -12.64
N LEU A 30 -1.73 -4.18 -11.57
CA LEU A 30 -0.69 -3.16 -11.62
C LEU A 30 0.62 -3.69 -12.22
N ALA A 31 1.03 -4.91 -11.86
CA ALA A 31 2.32 -5.49 -12.20
C ALA A 31 2.39 -6.09 -13.62
N ILE A 32 1.26 -6.58 -14.15
CA ILE A 32 1.26 -7.40 -15.37
C ILE A 32 1.81 -6.68 -16.61
N ILE A 33 1.74 -5.35 -16.65
CA ILE A 33 2.25 -4.56 -17.75
C ILE A 33 3.77 -4.70 -17.88
N GLY A 34 4.51 -4.82 -16.77
CA GLY A 34 5.96 -5.00 -16.77
C GLY A 34 6.39 -6.26 -17.53
N SER A 35 5.64 -7.34 -17.41
CA SER A 35 5.86 -8.56 -18.20
C SER A 35 5.38 -8.41 -19.63
N THR A 36 4.21 -7.80 -19.84
CA THR A 36 3.62 -7.60 -21.18
C THR A 36 4.51 -6.77 -22.11
N VAL A 37 5.14 -5.72 -21.57
CA VAL A 37 6.10 -4.88 -22.30
C VAL A 37 7.42 -5.65 -22.63
N GLY A 38 7.69 -6.75 -21.93
CA GLY A 38 8.80 -7.65 -22.25
C GLY A 38 8.51 -8.60 -23.41
N GLU A 39 7.27 -8.71 -23.89
CA GLU A 39 6.85 -9.69 -24.90
C GLU A 39 7.02 -9.17 -26.33
N PRO A 40 7.85 -9.79 -27.18
CA PRO A 40 8.05 -9.35 -28.58
C PRO A 40 6.74 -9.39 -29.38
N GLY A 41 5.84 -10.34 -29.07
CA GLY A 41 4.53 -10.49 -29.71
C GLY A 41 3.63 -9.28 -29.51
N PHE A 42 3.73 -8.60 -28.37
CA PHE A 42 2.98 -7.37 -28.06
C PHE A 42 3.38 -6.22 -29.01
N TYR A 43 4.70 -5.99 -29.17
CA TYR A 43 5.21 -4.93 -30.07
C TYR A 43 4.79 -5.19 -31.51
N ARG A 44 4.93 -6.42 -31.99
CA ARG A 44 4.56 -6.80 -33.36
C ARG A 44 3.07 -6.62 -33.61
N TYR A 45 2.21 -6.99 -32.65
CA TYR A 45 0.77 -6.90 -32.81
C TYR A 45 0.27 -5.46 -32.90
N PHE A 46 0.81 -4.56 -32.08
CA PHE A 46 0.42 -3.14 -32.07
C PHE A 46 1.26 -2.24 -32.98
N GLY A 47 2.18 -2.80 -33.76
CA GLY A 47 3.02 -2.05 -34.69
C GLY A 47 4.01 -1.11 -33.99
N LEU A 48 4.44 -1.45 -32.78
CA LEU A 48 5.43 -0.67 -32.02
C LEU A 48 6.83 -0.97 -32.51
N ALA A 49 7.60 0.10 -32.81
CA ALA A 49 8.95 -0.01 -33.32
C ALA A 49 9.93 -0.56 -32.25
N PRO A 50 10.77 -1.54 -32.57
CA PRO A 50 11.82 -2.02 -31.66
C PRO A 50 12.93 -0.97 -31.48
N LYS A 51 13.71 -1.11 -30.41
CA LYS A 51 14.82 -0.19 -30.10
C LYS A 51 15.82 -0.12 -31.26
N GLY A 52 16.27 1.09 -31.59
CA GLY A 52 17.22 1.34 -32.66
C GLY A 52 16.60 1.44 -34.06
N THR A 53 15.29 1.39 -34.20
CA THR A 53 14.57 1.57 -35.46
C THR A 53 13.84 2.92 -35.53
N PRO A 54 13.59 3.49 -36.71
CA PRO A 54 12.77 4.71 -36.86
C PRO A 54 11.38 4.50 -36.22
N GLY A 55 10.93 5.50 -35.44
CA GLY A 55 9.63 5.43 -34.74
C GLY A 55 9.72 4.90 -33.30
N TYR A 56 10.89 4.57 -32.76
CA TYR A 56 11.05 4.12 -31.38
C TYR A 56 10.62 5.17 -30.34
N ASP A 57 10.74 6.48 -30.65
CA ASP A 57 10.21 7.56 -29.80
C ASP A 57 8.71 7.41 -29.54
N HIS A 58 7.94 6.99 -30.57
CA HIS A 58 6.52 6.71 -30.39
C HIS A 58 6.30 5.52 -29.45
N THR A 59 7.12 4.48 -29.57
CA THR A 59 7.04 3.30 -28.68
C THR A 59 7.32 3.66 -27.22
N THR A 60 8.38 4.44 -26.95
CA THR A 60 8.70 4.87 -25.58
C THR A 60 7.60 5.73 -24.95
N ASN A 61 7.04 6.67 -25.71
CA ASN A 61 5.90 7.47 -25.28
C ASN A 61 4.67 6.59 -24.99
N MET A 62 4.39 5.59 -25.84
CA MET A 62 3.26 4.69 -25.65
C MET A 62 3.44 3.81 -24.42
N VAL A 63 4.64 3.28 -24.19
CA VAL A 63 4.96 2.48 -22.99
C VAL A 63 4.80 3.31 -21.70
N GLY A 64 5.22 4.58 -21.72
CA GLY A 64 4.95 5.52 -20.64
C GLY A 64 3.46 5.76 -20.43
N ALA A 65 2.70 5.96 -21.51
CA ALA A 65 1.24 6.16 -21.45
C ALA A 65 0.49 4.95 -20.90
N LEU A 66 0.95 3.72 -21.19
CA LEU A 66 0.33 2.50 -20.66
C LEU A 66 0.34 2.42 -19.13
N ASN A 67 1.42 2.86 -18.50
CA ASN A 67 1.52 2.95 -17.05
C ASN A 67 0.82 4.19 -16.51
N GLY A 68 1.00 5.35 -17.15
CA GLY A 68 0.39 6.60 -16.74
C GLY A 68 -1.14 6.55 -16.73
N VAL A 69 -1.75 6.05 -17.78
CA VAL A 69 -3.21 5.90 -17.86
C VAL A 69 -3.76 4.94 -16.80
N ASN A 70 -3.00 3.88 -16.46
CA ASN A 70 -3.39 2.98 -15.39
C ASN A 70 -3.32 3.64 -14.00
N SER A 71 -2.27 4.41 -13.72
CA SER A 71 -2.14 5.15 -12.46
C SER A 71 -3.19 6.25 -12.33
N ALA A 72 -3.51 6.96 -13.43
CA ALA A 72 -4.60 7.92 -13.45
C ALA A 72 -5.95 7.25 -13.13
N GLY A 73 -6.18 6.05 -13.67
CA GLY A 73 -7.33 5.21 -13.30
C GLY A 73 -7.33 4.86 -11.81
N ALA A 74 -6.17 4.46 -11.25
CA ALA A 74 -6.05 4.11 -9.84
C ALA A 74 -6.34 5.30 -8.91
N ILE A 75 -5.90 6.51 -9.27
CA ILE A 75 -6.25 7.74 -8.55
C ILE A 75 -7.77 7.95 -8.57
N ALA A 76 -8.39 7.88 -9.74
CA ALA A 76 -9.85 8.03 -9.88
C ALA A 76 -10.60 6.97 -9.05
N GLY A 77 -10.14 5.72 -9.07
CA GLY A 77 -10.69 4.63 -8.27
C GLY A 77 -10.56 4.85 -6.76
N SER A 78 -9.40 5.32 -6.29
CA SER A 78 -9.16 5.63 -4.88
C SER A 78 -10.07 6.75 -4.37
N LEU A 79 -10.29 7.79 -5.18
CA LEU A 79 -11.22 8.87 -4.85
C LEU A 79 -12.68 8.38 -4.84
N LEU A 80 -13.06 7.56 -5.84
CA LEU A 80 -14.40 6.96 -5.91
C LEU A 80 -14.66 6.06 -4.70
N GLN A 81 -13.66 5.30 -4.25
CA GLN A 81 -13.74 4.41 -3.08
C GLN A 81 -14.07 5.18 -1.81
N ALA A 82 -13.48 6.34 -1.59
CA ALA A 82 -13.72 7.15 -0.40
C ALA A 82 -15.21 7.51 -0.24
N TRP A 83 -15.91 7.73 -1.35
CA TRP A 83 -17.35 7.98 -1.34
C TRP A 83 -18.18 6.68 -1.27
N THR A 84 -17.85 5.68 -2.10
CA THR A 84 -18.66 4.45 -2.20
C THR A 84 -18.60 3.58 -0.94
N ALA A 85 -17.48 3.61 -0.21
CA ALA A 85 -17.32 2.86 1.03
C ALA A 85 -18.32 3.26 2.11
N ASP A 86 -18.63 4.54 2.22
CA ASP A 86 -19.60 5.04 3.19
C ASP A 86 -21.04 4.98 2.66
N ALA A 87 -21.24 5.27 1.36
CA ALA A 87 -22.56 5.28 0.74
C ALA A 87 -23.18 3.87 0.58
N PHE A 88 -22.40 2.88 0.14
CA PHE A 88 -22.91 1.55 -0.21
C PHE A 88 -22.44 0.41 0.69
N SER A 89 -21.46 0.56 1.48
CA SER A 89 -20.73 -0.37 2.36
C SER A 89 -19.40 -0.85 1.77
N ARG A 90 -18.49 -1.26 2.69
CA ARG A 90 -17.18 -1.82 2.31
C ARG A 90 -17.33 -3.04 1.40
N LYS A 91 -18.24 -3.96 1.74
CA LYS A 91 -18.53 -5.17 0.94
C LYS A 91 -18.96 -4.83 -0.49
N ARG A 92 -19.91 -3.92 -0.67
CA ARG A 92 -20.38 -3.52 -2.00
C ARG A 92 -19.33 -2.75 -2.79
N THR A 93 -18.49 -1.99 -2.12
CA THR A 93 -17.35 -1.30 -2.75
C THR A 93 -16.30 -2.29 -3.24
N ILE A 94 -16.02 -3.39 -2.50
CA ILE A 94 -15.18 -4.50 -2.97
C ILE A 94 -15.79 -5.14 -4.22
N GLN A 95 -17.09 -5.39 -4.24
CA GLN A 95 -17.79 -5.93 -5.41
C GLN A 95 -17.67 -4.99 -6.62
N LEU A 96 -17.90 -3.69 -6.42
CA LEU A 96 -17.78 -2.67 -7.46
C LEU A 96 -16.35 -2.62 -8.03
N GLY A 97 -15.33 -2.56 -7.18
CA GLY A 97 -13.93 -2.58 -7.61
C GLY A 97 -13.57 -3.84 -8.39
N SER A 98 -14.09 -5.00 -7.95
CA SER A 98 -13.89 -6.28 -8.65
C SER A 98 -14.53 -6.28 -10.03
N VAL A 99 -15.76 -5.79 -10.17
CA VAL A 99 -16.45 -5.69 -11.47
C VAL A 99 -15.69 -4.76 -12.43
N ILE A 100 -15.27 -3.60 -11.94
CA ILE A 100 -14.50 -2.62 -12.74
C ILE A 100 -13.18 -3.25 -13.22
N LEU A 101 -12.46 -3.95 -12.32
CA LEU A 101 -11.21 -4.63 -12.66
C LEU A 101 -11.40 -5.75 -13.67
N ILE A 102 -12.48 -6.54 -13.56
CA ILE A 102 -12.84 -7.58 -14.53
C ILE A 102 -13.07 -6.97 -15.91
N ILE A 103 -13.86 -5.89 -16.01
CA ILE A 103 -14.13 -5.20 -17.29
C ILE A 103 -12.83 -4.67 -17.88
N GLY A 104 -12.00 -3.99 -17.09
CA GLY A 104 -10.70 -3.48 -17.54
C GLY A 104 -9.75 -4.58 -18.03
N GLY A 105 -9.66 -5.69 -17.29
CA GLY A 105 -8.85 -6.85 -17.66
C GLY A 105 -9.33 -7.53 -18.94
N ALA A 106 -10.65 -7.68 -19.12
CA ALA A 106 -11.25 -8.23 -20.32
C ALA A 106 -10.97 -7.33 -21.55
N LEU A 107 -11.08 -6.01 -21.39
CA LEU A 107 -10.75 -5.05 -22.45
C LEU A 107 -9.27 -5.09 -22.83
N CYS A 108 -8.36 -5.20 -21.85
CA CYS A 108 -6.93 -5.32 -22.12
C CYS A 108 -6.57 -6.61 -22.85
N SER A 109 -7.08 -7.76 -22.38
CA SER A 109 -6.80 -9.06 -23.02
C SER A 109 -7.42 -9.21 -24.39
N GLY A 110 -8.61 -8.64 -24.61
CA GLY A 110 -9.34 -8.64 -25.88
C GLY A 110 -8.96 -7.51 -26.85
N ALA A 111 -8.01 -6.64 -26.50
CA ALA A 111 -7.70 -5.45 -27.27
C ALA A 111 -7.26 -5.77 -28.70
N VAL A 112 -7.88 -5.06 -29.67
CA VAL A 112 -7.57 -5.11 -31.09
C VAL A 112 -6.85 -3.84 -31.58
N HIS A 113 -6.99 -2.74 -30.82
CA HIS A 113 -6.32 -1.47 -31.08
C HIS A 113 -5.72 -0.90 -29.80
N MET A 114 -4.63 -0.15 -29.92
CA MET A 114 -3.96 0.47 -28.77
C MET A 114 -4.89 1.37 -27.95
N ALA A 115 -5.81 2.10 -28.60
CA ALA A 115 -6.79 2.92 -27.90
C ALA A 115 -7.70 2.09 -26.97
N MET A 116 -8.17 0.91 -27.42
CA MET A 116 -8.95 0.00 -26.59
C MET A 116 -8.12 -0.51 -25.39
N PHE A 117 -6.84 -0.80 -25.63
CA PHE A 117 -5.93 -1.23 -24.59
C PHE A 117 -5.75 -0.15 -23.51
N LEU A 118 -5.53 1.11 -23.91
CA LEU A 118 -5.41 2.27 -23.01
C LEU A 118 -6.68 2.48 -22.19
N VAL A 119 -7.86 2.44 -22.81
CA VAL A 119 -9.14 2.53 -22.09
C VAL A 119 -9.27 1.38 -21.08
N GLY A 120 -8.94 0.15 -21.50
CA GLY A 120 -8.89 -1.01 -20.61
C GLY A 120 -7.96 -0.81 -19.43
N ARG A 121 -6.77 -0.23 -19.65
CA ARG A 121 -5.80 0.11 -18.60
C ARG A 121 -6.36 1.13 -17.60
N PHE A 122 -7.04 2.18 -18.07
CA PHE A 122 -7.68 3.15 -17.17
C PHE A 122 -8.73 2.50 -16.28
N ILE A 123 -9.62 1.69 -16.88
CA ILE A 123 -10.68 0.99 -16.15
C ILE A 123 -10.07 -0.02 -15.17
N ALA A 124 -9.07 -0.81 -15.60
CA ALA A 124 -8.37 -1.75 -14.71
C ALA A 124 -7.68 -1.03 -13.57
N GLY A 125 -7.03 0.10 -13.84
CA GLY A 125 -6.44 0.97 -12.82
C GLY A 125 -7.47 1.44 -11.80
N ALA A 126 -8.64 1.90 -12.24
CA ALA A 126 -9.71 2.33 -11.34
C ALA A 126 -10.19 1.19 -10.42
N GLY A 127 -10.38 -0.01 -10.96
CA GLY A 127 -10.71 -1.19 -10.16
C GLY A 127 -9.61 -1.55 -9.14
N SER A 128 -8.34 -1.52 -9.58
CA SER A 128 -7.20 -1.75 -8.70
C SER A 128 -7.10 -0.71 -7.58
N GLY A 129 -7.29 0.59 -7.89
CA GLY A 129 -7.27 1.67 -6.90
C GLY A 129 -8.35 1.50 -5.83
N ILE A 130 -9.58 1.12 -6.23
CA ILE A 130 -10.66 0.81 -5.29
C ILE A 130 -10.24 -0.34 -4.37
N LEU A 131 -9.78 -1.47 -4.92
CA LEU A 131 -9.46 -2.66 -4.13
C LEU A 131 -8.26 -2.43 -3.20
N THR A 132 -7.22 -1.73 -3.65
CA THR A 132 -6.04 -1.40 -2.84
C THR A 132 -6.41 -0.61 -1.59
N CYS A 133 -7.39 0.30 -1.68
CA CYS A 133 -7.83 1.12 -0.55
C CYS A 133 -8.83 0.37 0.34
N ILE A 134 -9.85 -0.27 -0.25
CA ILE A 134 -10.99 -0.80 0.53
C ILE A 134 -10.68 -2.11 1.25
N VAL A 135 -9.82 -2.98 0.68
CA VAL A 135 -9.53 -4.28 1.27
C VAL A 135 -8.87 -4.15 2.65
N PRO A 136 -7.78 -3.35 2.84
CA PRO A 136 -7.18 -3.17 4.16
C PRO A 136 -8.15 -2.53 5.18
N ILE A 137 -9.01 -1.60 4.73
CA ILE A 137 -10.02 -0.97 5.59
C ILE A 137 -11.01 -2.03 6.07
N TYR A 138 -11.55 -2.83 5.17
CA TYR A 138 -12.48 -3.90 5.53
C TYR A 138 -11.82 -4.92 6.46
N GLN A 139 -10.59 -5.36 6.17
CA GLN A 139 -9.85 -6.26 7.03
C GLN A 139 -9.65 -5.70 8.44
N ALA A 140 -9.31 -4.43 8.58
CA ALA A 140 -9.15 -3.78 9.88
C ALA A 140 -10.46 -3.66 10.66
N GLU A 141 -11.62 -3.58 9.97
CA GLU A 141 -12.95 -3.47 10.59
C GLU A 141 -13.54 -4.83 11.00
N VAL A 142 -13.11 -5.94 10.37
CA VAL A 142 -13.57 -7.30 10.69
C VAL A 142 -12.58 -8.10 11.54
N SER A 143 -11.34 -7.63 11.68
CA SER A 143 -10.32 -8.28 12.50
C SER A 143 -10.47 -7.91 13.97
N THR A 144 -10.23 -8.87 14.85
CA THR A 144 -10.18 -8.61 16.30
C THR A 144 -9.01 -7.69 16.67
N ALA A 145 -9.11 -6.96 17.76
CA ALA A 145 -8.05 -6.04 18.21
C ALA A 145 -6.68 -6.74 18.35
N GLU A 146 -6.69 -8.00 18.81
CA GLU A 146 -5.50 -8.83 19.02
C GLU A 146 -4.79 -9.22 17.71
N THR A 147 -5.55 -9.46 16.63
CA THR A 147 -5.04 -9.98 15.36
C THR A 147 -4.87 -8.92 14.27
N ARG A 148 -5.41 -7.72 14.48
CA ARG A 148 -5.46 -6.63 13.48
C ARG A 148 -4.08 -6.32 12.88
N GLY A 149 -3.03 -6.25 13.69
CA GLY A 149 -1.67 -5.97 13.22
C GLY A 149 -1.16 -7.05 12.25
N ALA A 150 -1.33 -8.33 12.60
CA ALA A 150 -0.92 -9.45 11.75
C ALA A 150 -1.72 -9.51 10.44
N MET A 151 -3.01 -9.14 10.49
CA MET A 151 -3.88 -9.14 9.32
C MET A 151 -3.53 -8.02 8.34
N VAL A 152 -3.19 -6.83 8.84
CA VAL A 152 -2.69 -5.73 8.00
C VAL A 152 -1.33 -6.09 7.38
N ALA A 153 -0.44 -6.72 8.14
CA ALA A 153 0.84 -7.20 7.61
C ALA A 153 0.66 -8.24 6.48
N MET A 154 -0.34 -9.12 6.60
CA MET A 154 -0.69 -10.09 5.55
C MET A 154 -1.07 -9.40 4.23
N THR A 155 -1.69 -8.22 4.27
CA THR A 155 -2.02 -7.45 3.06
C THR A 155 -0.77 -7.14 2.24
N GLY A 156 0.35 -6.75 2.88
CA GLY A 156 1.63 -6.51 2.19
C GLY A 156 2.20 -7.76 1.52
N VAL A 157 2.10 -8.92 2.19
CA VAL A 157 2.53 -10.20 1.61
C VAL A 157 1.67 -10.58 0.40
N MET A 158 0.35 -10.42 0.50
CA MET A 158 -0.58 -10.70 -0.60
C MET A 158 -0.39 -9.75 -1.79
N TYR A 159 -0.02 -8.49 -1.52
CA TYR A 159 0.34 -7.52 -2.56
C TYR A 159 1.57 -7.99 -3.34
N SER A 160 2.65 -8.36 -2.65
CA SER A 160 3.88 -8.90 -3.25
C SER A 160 3.63 -10.22 -3.98
N MET A 161 2.71 -11.05 -3.49
CA MET A 161 2.30 -12.28 -4.17
C MET A 161 1.64 -11.99 -5.52
N GLY A 162 0.79 -10.96 -5.61
CA GLY A 162 0.19 -10.54 -6.88
C GLY A 162 1.24 -10.13 -7.92
N TYR A 163 2.24 -9.34 -7.52
CA TYR A 163 3.37 -8.97 -8.37
C TYR A 163 4.18 -10.18 -8.81
N SER A 164 4.47 -11.09 -7.89
CA SER A 164 5.22 -12.32 -8.18
C SER A 164 4.49 -13.20 -9.19
N LEU A 165 3.19 -13.44 -8.99
CA LEU A 165 2.37 -14.22 -9.92
C LEU A 165 2.33 -13.61 -11.33
N ALA A 166 2.22 -12.28 -11.44
CA ALA A 166 2.28 -11.57 -12.73
C ALA A 166 3.64 -11.77 -13.42
N GLY A 167 4.74 -11.69 -12.68
CA GLY A 167 6.08 -11.91 -13.20
C GLY A 167 6.30 -13.33 -13.71
N TRP A 168 5.96 -14.33 -12.89
CA TRP A 168 6.14 -15.75 -13.26
C TRP A 168 5.23 -16.17 -14.41
N LEU A 169 3.99 -15.69 -14.45
CA LEU A 169 3.09 -16.02 -15.54
C LEU A 169 3.55 -15.39 -16.86
N GLY A 170 4.03 -14.13 -16.81
CA GLY A 170 4.67 -13.50 -17.98
C GLY A 170 5.88 -14.28 -18.45
N TYR A 171 6.79 -14.67 -17.57
CA TYR A 171 7.94 -15.49 -17.92
C TYR A 171 7.53 -16.84 -18.54
N ALA A 172 6.55 -17.52 -17.97
CA ALA A 172 6.08 -18.81 -18.52
C ALA A 172 5.48 -18.67 -19.93
N CYS A 173 4.77 -17.58 -20.19
CA CYS A 173 4.16 -17.34 -21.50
C CYS A 173 5.14 -16.92 -22.59
N TYR A 174 6.32 -16.43 -22.24
CA TYR A 174 7.38 -16.04 -23.19
C TYR A 174 7.82 -17.19 -24.10
N PHE A 175 7.74 -18.44 -23.64
CA PHE A 175 8.14 -19.64 -24.41
C PHE A 175 7.12 -20.05 -25.48
N THR A 176 6.06 -19.26 -25.66
CA THR A 176 5.13 -19.45 -26.79
C THR A 176 5.82 -19.05 -28.10
N ASP A 177 5.80 -19.93 -29.10
CA ASP A 177 6.44 -19.67 -30.40
C ASP A 177 5.93 -18.36 -31.03
N PRO A 178 6.81 -17.36 -31.24
CA PRO A 178 6.43 -16.06 -31.80
C PRO A 178 5.92 -16.14 -33.25
N ASN A 179 6.19 -17.21 -33.98
CA ASN A 179 5.78 -17.42 -35.37
C ASN A 179 4.50 -18.26 -35.49
N SER A 180 4.00 -18.78 -34.37
CA SER A 180 2.76 -19.53 -34.32
C SER A 180 1.55 -18.61 -34.54
N PRO A 181 0.42 -19.12 -35.10
CA PRO A 181 -0.86 -18.43 -35.05
C PRO A 181 -1.32 -18.04 -33.64
N ARG A 182 -0.72 -18.69 -32.64
CA ARG A 182 -0.95 -18.41 -31.21
C ARG A 182 0.03 -17.41 -30.59
N ALA A 183 0.83 -16.70 -31.38
CA ALA A 183 1.81 -15.72 -30.87
C ALA A 183 1.19 -14.64 -29.96
N SER A 184 -0.07 -14.26 -30.18
CA SER A 184 -0.79 -13.35 -29.33
C SER A 184 -1.14 -13.94 -27.95
N PHE A 185 -1.07 -15.26 -27.76
CA PHE A 185 -1.32 -15.90 -26.48
C PHE A 185 -0.30 -15.47 -25.42
N ALA A 186 0.96 -15.26 -25.80
CA ALA A 186 2.02 -14.88 -24.88
C ALA A 186 1.72 -13.63 -24.05
N TRP A 187 1.08 -12.62 -24.65
CA TRP A 187 0.72 -11.39 -23.94
C TRP A 187 -0.76 -11.32 -23.52
N ARG A 188 -1.68 -11.98 -24.27
CA ARG A 188 -3.11 -11.97 -23.97
C ARG A 188 -3.47 -12.82 -22.76
N PHE A 189 -2.89 -14.01 -22.62
CA PHE A 189 -3.20 -14.93 -21.53
C PHE A 189 -2.83 -14.35 -20.14
N PRO A 190 -1.63 -13.79 -19.93
CA PRO A 190 -1.31 -13.12 -18.66
C PRO A 190 -2.27 -11.95 -18.34
N LEU A 191 -2.67 -11.19 -19.35
CA LEU A 191 -3.67 -10.12 -19.17
C LEU A 191 -5.08 -10.67 -18.88
N ALA A 192 -5.47 -11.79 -19.46
CA ALA A 192 -6.74 -12.45 -19.15
C ALA A 192 -6.73 -13.04 -17.73
N ALA A 193 -5.61 -13.56 -17.26
CA ALA A 193 -5.46 -14.13 -15.92
C ALA A 193 -5.71 -13.09 -14.82
N GLN A 194 -5.53 -11.78 -15.09
CA GLN A 194 -5.87 -10.73 -14.13
C GLN A 194 -7.37 -10.72 -13.79
N VAL A 195 -8.24 -11.26 -14.64
CA VAL A 195 -9.70 -11.35 -14.40
C VAL A 195 -10.03 -12.43 -13.36
N LEU A 196 -9.18 -13.43 -13.19
CA LEU A 196 -9.43 -14.58 -12.32
C LEU A 196 -9.60 -14.18 -10.84
N PHE A 197 -8.67 -13.40 -10.31
CA PHE A 197 -8.67 -13.04 -8.88
C PHE A 197 -9.88 -12.17 -8.49
N PRO A 198 -10.22 -11.09 -9.19
CA PRO A 198 -11.41 -10.31 -8.85
C PRO A 198 -12.70 -11.09 -9.11
N LEU A 199 -12.72 -12.06 -10.03
CA LEU A 199 -13.85 -12.95 -10.23
C LEU A 199 -14.06 -13.87 -9.00
N ILE A 200 -12.98 -14.43 -8.43
CA ILE A 200 -13.03 -15.20 -7.19
C ILE A 200 -13.60 -14.35 -6.05
N VAL A 201 -13.09 -13.12 -5.89
CA VAL A 201 -13.57 -12.18 -4.86
C VAL A 201 -15.05 -11.87 -5.06
N LEU A 202 -15.47 -11.58 -6.29
CA LEU A 202 -16.86 -11.27 -6.61
C LEU A 202 -17.79 -12.47 -6.32
N ALA A 203 -17.41 -13.67 -6.75
CA ALA A 203 -18.18 -14.89 -6.56
C ALA A 203 -18.36 -15.28 -5.08
N GLY A 204 -17.31 -15.12 -4.26
CA GLY A 204 -17.36 -15.42 -2.82
C GLY A 204 -17.82 -14.25 -1.96
N SER A 205 -17.93 -13.04 -2.51
CA SER A 205 -18.33 -11.85 -1.76
C SER A 205 -19.72 -11.95 -1.07
N PRO A 206 -20.73 -12.71 -1.54
CA PRO A 206 -21.96 -12.91 -0.82
C PRO A 206 -21.77 -13.51 0.59
N MET A 207 -20.72 -14.33 0.77
CA MET A 207 -20.40 -14.98 2.05
C MET A 207 -19.73 -14.05 3.06
N LEU A 208 -19.24 -12.89 2.61
CA LEU A 208 -18.63 -11.89 3.47
C LEU A 208 -19.69 -11.17 4.32
N PRO A 209 -19.46 -10.94 5.63
CA PRO A 209 -20.34 -10.12 6.45
C PRO A 209 -20.26 -8.64 6.05
N TYR A 210 -21.24 -7.85 6.42
CA TYR A 210 -21.08 -6.40 6.41
C TYR A 210 -20.15 -5.97 7.55
N SER A 211 -19.45 -4.83 7.38
CA SER A 211 -18.63 -4.27 8.44
C SER A 211 -19.50 -3.87 9.64
N PRO A 212 -19.16 -4.29 10.88
CA PRO A 212 -19.89 -3.88 12.09
C PRO A 212 -19.94 -2.35 12.24
N ARG A 213 -18.88 -1.65 11.94
CA ARG A 213 -18.80 -0.18 11.98
C ARG A 213 -19.77 0.48 11.00
N TRP A 214 -19.84 -0.04 9.77
CA TRP A 214 -20.79 0.47 8.78
C TRP A 214 -22.24 0.19 9.16
N LEU A 215 -22.55 -0.99 9.73
CA LEU A 215 -23.89 -1.32 10.21
C LEU A 215 -24.33 -0.36 11.33
N LEU A 216 -23.45 -0.01 12.26
CA LEU A 216 -23.72 0.99 13.29
C LEU A 216 -23.97 2.38 12.70
N GLN A 217 -23.20 2.80 11.67
CA GLN A 217 -23.43 4.05 10.95
C GLN A 217 -24.83 4.11 10.30
N GLN A 218 -25.36 2.96 9.89
CA GLN A 218 -26.71 2.84 9.29
C GLN A 218 -27.82 2.62 10.35
N GLY A 219 -27.51 2.62 11.64
CA GLY A 219 -28.45 2.38 12.72
C GLY A 219 -28.87 0.90 12.90
N ARG A 220 -28.23 -0.04 12.19
CA ARG A 220 -28.53 -1.48 12.21
C ARG A 220 -27.77 -2.19 13.34
N ARG A 221 -28.09 -1.82 14.60
CA ARG A 221 -27.34 -2.22 15.80
C ARG A 221 -27.37 -3.72 16.06
N GLU A 222 -28.52 -4.36 15.91
CA GLU A 222 -28.71 -5.81 16.15
C GLU A 222 -27.87 -6.65 15.18
N GLU A 223 -27.82 -6.25 13.90
CA GLU A 223 -27.01 -6.92 12.92
C GLU A 223 -25.50 -6.69 13.16
N ALA A 224 -25.12 -5.51 13.62
CA ALA A 224 -23.73 -5.23 13.97
C ALA A 224 -23.25 -6.15 15.10
N LEU A 225 -24.08 -6.32 16.13
CA LEU A 225 -23.81 -7.22 17.25
C LEU A 225 -23.72 -8.68 16.78
N SER A 226 -24.69 -9.15 15.98
CA SER A 226 -24.70 -10.54 15.48
C SER A 226 -23.47 -10.86 14.59
N VAL A 227 -22.99 -9.89 13.83
CA VAL A 227 -21.76 -10.04 13.04
C VAL A 227 -20.54 -10.11 13.96
N LEU A 228 -20.45 -9.27 15.00
CA LEU A 228 -19.36 -9.32 15.98
C LEU A 228 -19.34 -10.64 16.75
N GLU A 229 -20.51 -11.12 17.21
CA GLU A 229 -20.63 -12.43 17.87
C GLU A 229 -20.05 -13.55 16.99
N ARG A 230 -20.41 -13.57 15.70
CA ARG A 230 -19.91 -14.57 14.75
C ARG A 230 -18.41 -14.42 14.46
N LEU A 231 -17.87 -13.20 14.43
CA LEU A 231 -16.45 -12.94 14.21
C LEU A 231 -15.58 -13.29 15.42
N HIS A 232 -16.13 -13.17 16.64
CA HIS A 232 -15.46 -13.44 17.92
C HIS A 232 -15.78 -14.80 18.50
N GLU A 233 -16.63 -15.61 17.85
CA GLU A 233 -17.05 -16.93 18.34
C GLU A 233 -15.82 -17.81 18.61
N THR A 234 -15.58 -18.12 19.89
CA THR A 234 -14.52 -19.03 20.34
C THR A 234 -15.10 -20.04 21.32
N PRO A 235 -14.59 -21.27 21.37
CA PRO A 235 -15.10 -22.28 22.31
C PRO A 235 -15.02 -21.87 23.79
N GLU A 236 -14.18 -20.87 24.11
CA GLU A 236 -13.93 -20.37 25.46
C GLU A 236 -14.89 -19.23 25.87
N ASP A 237 -15.48 -18.51 24.89
CA ASP A 237 -16.38 -17.36 25.11
C ASP A 237 -17.83 -17.67 24.67
N VAL A 238 -18.49 -18.59 25.37
CA VAL A 238 -19.88 -19.00 25.09
C VAL A 238 -20.88 -17.87 25.35
N GLN A 239 -20.52 -16.86 26.14
CA GLN A 239 -21.39 -15.73 26.51
C GLN A 239 -21.17 -14.51 25.61
N HIS A 240 -20.32 -14.61 24.58
CA HIS A 240 -19.99 -13.52 23.64
C HIS A 240 -19.57 -12.19 24.32
N ILE A 241 -18.89 -12.29 25.48
CA ILE A 241 -18.47 -11.12 26.29
C ILE A 241 -17.53 -10.23 25.49
N LYS A 242 -16.58 -10.82 24.74
CA LYS A 242 -15.64 -10.05 23.90
C LYS A 242 -16.36 -9.30 22.77
N ALA A 243 -17.34 -9.91 22.13
CA ALA A 243 -18.14 -9.28 21.09
C ALA A 243 -18.95 -8.09 21.62
N GLN A 244 -19.55 -8.23 22.81
CA GLN A 244 -20.30 -7.17 23.47
C GLN A 244 -19.39 -5.99 23.86
N GLN A 245 -18.22 -6.28 24.43
CA GLN A 245 -17.25 -5.24 24.79
C GLN A 245 -16.76 -4.46 23.56
N GLU A 246 -16.44 -5.14 22.45
CA GLU A 246 -16.05 -4.48 21.22
C GLU A 246 -17.19 -3.67 20.60
N PHE A 247 -18.42 -4.18 20.67
CA PHE A 247 -19.62 -3.45 20.24
C PHE A 247 -19.78 -2.15 21.02
N ASP A 248 -19.69 -2.18 22.35
CA ASP A 248 -19.85 -1.01 23.20
C ASP A 248 -18.76 0.03 22.92
N LEU A 249 -17.50 -0.41 22.74
CA LEU A 249 -16.39 0.46 22.35
C LEU A 249 -16.61 1.13 20.99
N ILE A 250 -17.09 0.39 19.99
CA ILE A 250 -17.36 0.95 18.65
C ILE A 250 -18.53 1.93 18.72
N ASP A 251 -19.58 1.63 19.50
CA ASP A 251 -20.76 2.49 19.67
C ASP A 251 -20.41 3.80 20.41
N GLU A 252 -19.62 3.72 21.47
CA GLU A 252 -19.10 4.93 22.15
C GLU A 252 -18.26 5.79 21.22
N GLN A 253 -17.34 5.17 20.48
CA GLN A 253 -16.52 5.88 19.52
C GLN A 253 -17.38 6.52 18.42
N PHE A 254 -18.40 5.82 17.92
CA PHE A 254 -19.32 6.36 16.93
C PHE A 254 -20.10 7.57 17.45
N LYS A 255 -20.60 7.52 18.69
CA LYS A 255 -21.28 8.65 19.34
C LYS A 255 -20.35 9.85 19.51
N LEU A 256 -19.09 9.59 19.92
CA LEU A 256 -18.07 10.64 20.04
C LEU A 256 -17.75 11.26 18.67
N ASP A 257 -17.55 10.44 17.64
CA ASP A 257 -17.29 10.88 16.28
C ASP A 257 -18.47 11.70 15.72
N GLN A 258 -19.71 11.33 15.99
CA GLN A 258 -20.90 12.13 15.62
C GLN A 258 -20.87 13.52 16.29
N THR A 259 -20.54 13.59 17.56
CA THR A 259 -20.47 14.89 18.26
C THR A 259 -19.33 15.76 17.78
N LEU A 260 -18.20 15.14 17.39
CA LEU A 260 -17.02 15.83 16.87
C LEU A 260 -17.15 16.20 15.39
N SER A 261 -17.85 15.39 14.57
CA SER A 261 -17.91 15.56 13.10
C SER A 261 -18.95 16.57 12.62
N LEU A 262 -19.87 17.03 13.49
CA LEU A 262 -20.85 18.07 13.17
C LEU A 262 -20.15 19.40 12.79
N GLY A 263 -19.76 19.51 11.49
CA GLY A 263 -19.20 20.73 10.90
C GLY A 263 -17.71 20.70 10.52
N ARG A 264 -17.03 19.54 10.55
CA ARG A 264 -15.57 19.49 10.36
C ARG A 264 -15.12 18.87 9.01
N ARG A 265 -15.64 19.41 7.89
CA ARG A 265 -15.01 19.12 6.59
C ARG A 265 -13.56 19.65 6.61
N PHE A 266 -12.59 18.85 6.15
CA PHE A 266 -11.16 19.17 6.10
C PHE A 266 -10.45 19.32 7.47
N GLU A 267 -10.88 18.62 8.50
CA GLU A 267 -10.23 18.63 9.82
C GLU A 267 -8.73 18.26 9.75
N LEU A 268 -8.35 17.41 8.77
CA LEU A 268 -6.97 17.03 8.48
C LEU A 268 -6.02 18.24 8.27
N PHE A 269 -6.55 19.35 7.75
CA PHE A 269 -5.76 20.56 7.45
C PHE A 269 -6.03 21.73 8.40
N ARG A 270 -6.92 21.57 9.37
CA ARG A 270 -7.39 22.67 10.20
C ARG A 270 -6.42 23.03 11.32
N THR A 271 -5.91 22.02 12.04
CA THR A 271 -5.01 22.23 13.18
C THR A 271 -3.54 22.11 12.76
N ALA A 272 -2.64 22.78 13.48
CA ALA A 272 -1.20 22.71 13.22
C ALA A 272 -0.66 21.28 13.37
N PRO A 273 -1.03 20.49 14.41
CA PRO A 273 -0.65 19.09 14.54
C PRO A 273 -1.09 18.23 13.36
N ASN A 274 -2.35 18.36 12.91
CA ASN A 274 -2.87 17.58 11.80
C ASN A 274 -2.21 17.93 10.47
N ARG A 275 -1.94 19.25 10.22
CA ARG A 275 -1.16 19.67 9.04
C ARG A 275 0.24 19.08 9.04
N ARG A 276 0.90 19.01 10.21
CA ARG A 276 2.22 18.39 10.34
C ARG A 276 2.18 16.89 10.03
N ARG A 277 1.15 16.16 10.50
CA ARG A 277 0.93 14.75 10.17
C ARG A 277 0.68 14.55 8.67
N ALA A 278 -0.22 15.37 8.10
CA ALA A 278 -0.51 15.33 6.67
C ALA A 278 0.74 15.60 5.82
N LEU A 279 1.58 16.58 6.23
CA LEU A 279 2.85 16.87 5.58
C LEU A 279 3.83 15.69 5.67
N VAL A 280 4.01 15.11 6.86
CA VAL A 280 4.91 13.96 7.08
C VAL A 280 4.45 12.75 6.26
N ALA A 281 3.15 12.42 6.26
CA ALA A 281 2.60 11.35 5.44
C ALA A 281 2.81 11.59 3.94
N SER A 282 2.58 12.82 3.49
CA SER A 282 2.78 13.20 2.08
C SER A 282 4.25 13.14 1.68
N LEU A 283 5.16 13.63 2.52
CA LEU A 283 6.60 13.58 2.26
C LEU A 283 7.13 12.15 2.25
N LEU A 284 6.61 11.27 3.12
CA LEU A 284 6.96 9.85 3.12
C LEU A 284 6.57 9.22 1.79
N MET A 285 5.30 9.29 1.45
CA MET A 285 4.74 8.64 0.26
C MET A 285 5.27 9.22 -1.06
N TRP A 286 5.57 10.53 -1.08
CA TRP A 286 6.21 11.18 -2.23
C TRP A 286 7.68 10.77 -2.36
N GLY A 287 8.45 10.85 -1.26
CA GLY A 287 9.89 10.59 -1.26
C GLY A 287 10.23 9.15 -1.62
N ASP A 288 9.43 8.20 -1.12
CA ASP A 288 9.62 6.78 -1.41
C ASP A 288 9.49 6.46 -2.91
N GLN A 289 8.64 7.18 -3.66
CA GLN A 289 8.49 6.94 -5.09
C GLN A 289 9.70 7.42 -5.90
N PHE A 290 10.39 8.46 -5.43
CA PHE A 290 11.63 8.93 -6.06
C PHE A 290 12.84 8.03 -5.82
N LEU A 291 12.79 7.08 -4.88
CA LEU A 291 13.77 5.98 -4.84
C LEU A 291 13.71 5.11 -6.09
N GLY A 292 12.59 5.12 -6.83
CA GLY A 292 12.49 4.53 -8.16
C GLY A 292 12.11 3.06 -8.20
N VAL A 293 11.59 2.49 -7.10
CA VAL A 293 11.18 1.08 -7.06
C VAL A 293 10.16 0.74 -8.12
N TYR A 294 9.15 1.62 -8.33
CA TYR A 294 8.12 1.39 -9.35
C TYR A 294 8.67 1.44 -10.77
N VAL A 295 9.66 2.29 -11.03
CA VAL A 295 10.37 2.33 -12.31
C VAL A 295 11.11 1.01 -12.53
N MET A 296 11.87 0.54 -11.53
CA MET A 296 12.60 -0.73 -11.63
C MET A 296 11.68 -1.93 -11.77
N THR A 297 10.54 -1.94 -11.09
CA THR A 297 9.56 -3.03 -11.16
C THR A 297 8.85 -3.08 -12.52
N ASN A 298 8.37 -1.94 -13.03
CA ASN A 298 7.58 -1.90 -14.26
C ASN A 298 8.45 -1.92 -15.52
N TYR A 299 9.65 -1.36 -15.45
CA TYR A 299 10.59 -1.31 -16.57
C TYR A 299 11.84 -2.16 -16.38
N GLY A 300 11.82 -3.05 -15.37
CA GLY A 300 12.94 -3.94 -15.06
C GLY A 300 13.40 -4.75 -16.28
N VAL A 301 12.47 -5.30 -17.05
CA VAL A 301 12.78 -6.05 -18.29
C VAL A 301 13.54 -5.17 -19.30
N ILE A 302 13.13 -3.91 -19.49
CA ILE A 302 13.80 -2.96 -20.36
C ILE A 302 15.19 -2.60 -19.82
N ILE A 303 15.31 -2.38 -18.51
CA ILE A 303 16.58 -2.06 -17.84
C ILE A 303 17.55 -3.23 -17.97
N TYR A 304 17.14 -4.47 -17.70
CA TYR A 304 17.97 -5.66 -17.87
C TYR A 304 18.40 -5.85 -19.32
N SER A 305 17.49 -5.62 -20.28
CA SER A 305 17.82 -5.69 -21.72
C SER A 305 18.85 -4.62 -22.11
N ASN A 306 18.76 -3.41 -21.55
CA ASN A 306 19.74 -2.35 -21.76
C ASN A 306 21.12 -2.71 -21.16
N LEU A 307 21.16 -3.48 -20.07
CA LEU A 307 22.39 -4.02 -19.48
C LEU A 307 22.96 -5.24 -20.23
N GLY A 308 22.48 -5.52 -21.45
CA GLY A 308 22.98 -6.60 -22.29
C GLY A 308 22.44 -7.98 -21.96
N VAL A 309 21.44 -8.10 -21.08
CA VAL A 309 20.76 -9.38 -20.82
C VAL A 309 19.74 -9.62 -21.92
N THR A 310 19.82 -10.78 -22.59
CA THR A 310 19.00 -11.12 -23.76
C THR A 310 18.11 -12.34 -23.53
N GLY A 311 17.16 -12.54 -24.44
CA GLY A 311 16.26 -13.72 -24.42
C GLY A 311 15.20 -13.65 -23.32
N SER A 312 14.95 -14.76 -22.65
CA SER A 312 13.97 -14.89 -21.56
C SER A 312 14.49 -14.43 -20.19
N ILE A 313 15.81 -14.21 -20.07
CA ILE A 313 16.46 -13.90 -18.78
C ILE A 313 15.96 -12.58 -18.16
N PRO A 314 15.71 -11.48 -18.90
CA PRO A 314 15.14 -10.26 -18.34
C PRO A 314 13.79 -10.50 -17.63
N LEU A 315 12.92 -11.31 -18.21
CA LEU A 315 11.63 -11.69 -17.60
C LEU A 315 11.81 -12.55 -16.36
N LEU A 316 12.76 -13.51 -16.42
CA LEU A 316 13.13 -14.33 -15.26
C LEU A 316 13.63 -13.46 -14.10
N LEU A 317 14.55 -12.54 -14.37
CA LEU A 317 15.08 -11.64 -13.35
C LEU A 317 13.97 -10.75 -12.75
N ASN A 318 13.03 -10.28 -13.56
CA ASN A 318 11.88 -9.51 -13.08
C ASN A 318 10.94 -10.36 -12.22
N ALA A 319 10.70 -11.62 -12.55
CA ALA A 319 9.92 -12.55 -11.73
C ALA A 319 10.63 -12.83 -10.39
N CYS A 320 11.94 -13.05 -10.41
CA CYS A 320 12.76 -13.22 -9.20
C CYS A 320 12.75 -11.97 -8.33
N TRP A 321 12.87 -10.78 -8.92
CA TRP A 321 12.76 -9.49 -8.24
C TRP A 321 11.45 -9.38 -7.42
N ASN A 322 10.32 -9.63 -8.06
CA ASN A 322 9.02 -9.58 -7.42
C ASN A 322 8.85 -10.64 -6.32
N SER A 323 9.40 -11.84 -6.52
CA SER A 323 9.37 -12.92 -5.50
C SER A 323 10.24 -12.57 -4.29
N PHE A 324 11.37 -11.90 -4.51
CA PHE A 324 12.25 -11.44 -3.44
C PHE A 324 11.59 -10.39 -2.55
N THR A 325 10.74 -9.54 -3.13
CA THR A 325 9.93 -8.56 -2.37
C THR A 325 8.99 -9.25 -1.37
N MET A 326 8.41 -10.39 -1.74
CA MET A 326 7.54 -11.16 -0.83
C MET A 326 8.29 -11.64 0.42
N ILE A 327 9.55 -12.09 0.26
CA ILE A 327 10.40 -12.53 1.38
C ILE A 327 10.71 -11.33 2.29
N GLY A 328 11.08 -10.18 1.71
CA GLY A 328 11.39 -8.97 2.45
C GLY A 328 10.20 -8.45 3.24
N ASN A 329 9.02 -8.36 2.65
CA ASN A 329 7.80 -7.91 3.32
C ASN A 329 7.40 -8.85 4.46
N SER A 330 7.56 -10.16 4.27
CA SER A 330 7.34 -11.12 5.36
C SER A 330 8.30 -10.88 6.52
N TRP A 331 9.58 -10.63 6.25
CA TRP A 331 10.56 -10.27 7.28
C TRP A 331 10.19 -9.00 8.03
N THR A 332 9.82 -7.94 7.30
CA THR A 332 9.44 -6.65 7.88
C THR A 332 8.24 -6.79 8.82
N ALA A 333 7.25 -7.59 8.47
CA ALA A 333 6.07 -7.84 9.30
C ALA A 333 6.42 -8.38 10.71
N PHE A 334 7.53 -9.13 10.85
CA PHE A 334 7.97 -9.67 12.14
C PHE A 334 8.97 -8.79 12.86
N SER A 335 9.68 -7.93 12.15
CA SER A 335 10.89 -7.26 12.67
C SER A 335 10.73 -5.76 12.91
N VAL A 336 9.76 -5.11 12.25
CA VAL A 336 9.54 -3.65 12.32
C VAL A 336 9.26 -3.17 13.75
N ASP A 337 8.51 -3.95 14.54
CA ASP A 337 8.22 -3.64 15.94
C ASP A 337 9.46 -3.74 16.84
N ARG A 338 10.41 -4.59 16.47
CA ARG A 338 11.63 -4.79 17.25
C ARG A 338 12.66 -3.68 17.05
N PHE A 339 12.80 -3.14 15.84
CA PHE A 339 13.87 -2.19 15.51
C PHE A 339 13.39 -0.73 15.42
N GLY A 340 12.10 -0.50 15.16
CA GLY A 340 11.50 0.83 15.05
C GLY A 340 11.33 1.30 13.61
N ARG A 341 10.27 2.10 13.40
CA ARG A 341 9.83 2.53 12.06
C ARG A 341 10.82 3.51 11.44
N ARG A 342 11.20 4.54 12.20
CA ARG A 342 12.15 5.56 11.72
C ARG A 342 13.50 4.96 11.37
N THR A 343 14.01 4.04 12.21
CA THR A 343 15.27 3.34 11.95
C THR A 343 15.18 2.54 10.65
N TYR A 344 14.07 1.84 10.41
CA TYR A 344 13.84 1.08 9.18
C TYR A 344 13.83 1.98 7.96
N LEU A 345 13.05 3.07 7.98
CA LEU A 345 12.97 4.03 6.89
C LEU A 345 14.34 4.65 6.57
N LEU A 346 15.10 5.08 7.58
CA LEU A 346 16.44 5.65 7.38
C LEU A 346 17.41 4.63 6.78
N THR A 347 17.48 3.43 7.36
CA THR A 347 18.41 2.38 6.93
C THR A 347 18.09 1.93 5.50
N GLY A 348 16.81 1.71 5.21
CA GLY A 348 16.34 1.33 3.87
C GLY A 348 16.65 2.40 2.84
N THR A 349 16.35 3.67 3.14
CA THR A 349 16.63 4.81 2.23
C THR A 349 18.11 4.91 1.92
N VAL A 350 19.00 4.82 2.93
CA VAL A 350 20.47 4.85 2.72
C VAL A 350 20.90 3.69 1.83
N GLY A 351 20.42 2.46 2.12
CA GLY A 351 20.76 1.29 1.32
C GLY A 351 20.29 1.39 -0.13
N CYS A 352 19.08 1.91 -0.36
CA CYS A 352 18.57 2.17 -1.71
C CYS A 352 19.42 3.22 -2.46
N ILE A 353 19.78 4.33 -1.82
CA ILE A 353 20.62 5.38 -2.42
C ILE A 353 22.00 4.82 -2.78
N VAL A 354 22.64 4.07 -1.88
CA VAL A 354 23.94 3.43 -2.15
C VAL A 354 23.83 2.50 -3.35
N SER A 355 22.79 1.67 -3.40
CA SER A 355 22.55 0.77 -4.53
C SER A 355 22.38 1.52 -5.87
N LEU A 356 21.63 2.63 -5.84
CA LEU A 356 21.43 3.49 -7.02
C LEU A 356 22.73 4.16 -7.47
N ILE A 357 23.60 4.60 -6.55
CA ILE A 357 24.89 5.21 -6.88
C ILE A 357 25.77 4.20 -7.60
N PHE A 358 25.89 2.97 -7.10
CA PHE A 358 26.66 1.93 -7.77
C PHE A 358 26.05 1.53 -9.11
N LEU A 359 24.72 1.38 -9.18
CA LEU A 359 24.03 1.11 -10.44
C LEU A 359 24.28 2.23 -11.47
N CYS A 360 24.21 3.48 -11.06
CA CYS A 360 24.52 4.65 -11.90
C CYS A 360 25.95 4.62 -12.41
N ALA A 361 26.93 4.42 -11.51
CA ALA A 361 28.36 4.41 -11.86
C ALA A 361 28.70 3.26 -12.82
N LEU A 362 28.21 2.06 -12.54
CA LEU A 362 28.42 0.89 -13.41
C LEU A 362 27.74 1.05 -14.76
N SER A 363 26.53 1.60 -14.78
CA SER A 363 25.84 1.92 -16.05
C SER A 363 26.57 3.00 -16.84
N ALA A 364 27.11 4.03 -16.19
CA ALA A 364 27.88 5.09 -16.86
C ALA A 364 29.15 4.55 -17.53
N GLN A 365 29.81 3.55 -16.91
CA GLN A 365 31.08 3.02 -17.36
C GLN A 365 30.93 1.88 -18.38
N TYR A 366 29.93 1.00 -18.19
CA TYR A 366 29.85 -0.26 -18.93
C TYR A 366 28.65 -0.38 -19.87
N LEU A 367 27.69 0.56 -19.85
CA LEU A 367 26.55 0.52 -20.76
C LEU A 367 27.02 0.69 -22.21
N GLY A 368 26.68 -0.28 -23.07
CA GLY A 368 27.15 -0.30 -24.47
C GLY A 368 28.54 -0.90 -24.65
N SER A 369 29.18 -1.45 -23.62
CA SER A 369 30.43 -2.19 -23.70
C SER A 369 30.21 -3.70 -23.61
N ASP A 370 31.18 -4.49 -24.09
CA ASP A 370 31.15 -5.96 -23.97
C ASP A 370 31.72 -6.46 -22.63
N HIS A 371 31.88 -5.57 -21.63
CA HIS A 371 32.44 -5.92 -20.33
C HIS A 371 31.41 -6.62 -19.41
N LEU A 372 31.19 -7.93 -19.63
CA LEU A 372 30.20 -8.75 -18.91
C LEU A 372 30.30 -8.67 -17.38
N PRO A 373 31.49 -8.65 -16.72
CA PRO A 373 31.55 -8.54 -15.26
C PRO A 373 30.94 -7.24 -14.73
N GLY A 374 31.17 -6.10 -15.39
CA GLY A 374 30.59 -4.81 -15.00
C GLY A 374 29.08 -4.75 -15.18
N LEU A 375 28.57 -5.30 -16.28
CA LEU A 375 27.13 -5.39 -16.53
C LEU A 375 26.43 -6.32 -15.52
N ARG A 376 27.04 -7.46 -15.18
CA ARG A 376 26.52 -8.37 -14.13
C ARG A 376 26.55 -7.72 -12.76
N ALA A 377 27.57 -6.91 -12.45
CA ALA A 377 27.59 -6.14 -11.21
C ALA A 377 26.44 -5.11 -11.14
N ALA A 378 26.10 -4.46 -12.26
CA ALA A 378 24.93 -3.57 -12.31
C ALA A 378 23.63 -4.33 -12.01
N VAL A 379 23.44 -5.53 -12.55
CA VAL A 379 22.29 -6.40 -12.22
C VAL A 379 22.28 -6.78 -10.74
N PHE A 380 23.44 -7.08 -10.15
CA PHE A 380 23.55 -7.35 -8.71
C PHE A 380 23.08 -6.16 -7.88
N PHE A 381 23.47 -4.93 -8.23
CA PHE A 381 23.04 -3.73 -7.49
C PHE A 381 21.55 -3.43 -7.67
N MET A 382 20.90 -3.87 -8.73
CA MET A 382 19.43 -3.87 -8.80
C MET A 382 18.83 -4.78 -7.72
N PHE A 383 19.32 -6.03 -7.57
CA PHE A 383 18.86 -6.93 -6.51
C PHE A 383 19.25 -6.45 -5.11
N PHE A 384 20.38 -5.78 -4.95
CA PHE A 384 20.77 -5.15 -3.69
C PHE A 384 19.87 -3.97 -3.33
N PHE A 385 19.36 -3.23 -4.32
CA PHE A 385 18.34 -2.21 -4.11
C PHE A 385 17.04 -2.80 -3.58
N ILE A 386 16.49 -3.86 -4.21
CA ILE A 386 15.23 -4.45 -3.77
C ILE A 386 15.36 -5.12 -2.39
N PHE A 387 16.53 -5.58 -2.01
CA PHE A 387 16.81 -6.03 -0.65
C PHE A 387 16.54 -4.91 0.36
N TRP A 388 17.16 -3.74 0.19
CA TRP A 388 16.94 -2.62 1.10
C TRP A 388 15.51 -2.11 1.08
N TRP A 389 14.90 -2.08 -0.08
CA TRP A 389 13.51 -1.66 -0.23
C TRP A 389 12.56 -2.61 0.50
N SER A 390 12.56 -3.89 0.16
CA SER A 390 11.55 -4.84 0.63
C SER A 390 11.74 -5.24 2.10
N PHE A 391 12.98 -5.27 2.60
CA PHE A 391 13.25 -5.63 3.99
C PHE A 391 13.07 -4.47 4.97
N PHE A 392 13.07 -3.22 4.51
CA PHE A 392 13.07 -2.06 5.39
C PHE A 392 11.98 -1.03 5.05
N MET A 393 11.66 -0.78 3.78
CA MET A 393 10.84 0.35 3.37
C MET A 393 9.39 -0.04 3.08
N ASP A 394 9.18 -1.05 2.24
CA ASP A 394 7.92 -1.33 1.56
C ASP A 394 6.72 -1.48 2.51
N ALA A 395 6.77 -2.36 3.49
CA ALA A 395 5.69 -2.50 4.47
C ALA A 395 5.71 -1.36 5.52
N THR A 396 6.91 -0.85 5.88
CA THR A 396 7.07 0.13 6.95
C THR A 396 6.40 1.46 6.64
N GLN A 397 6.40 1.91 5.37
CA GLN A 397 5.75 3.17 4.96
C GLN A 397 4.25 3.18 5.28
N TYR A 398 3.55 2.09 5.01
CA TYR A 398 2.11 1.97 5.28
C TYR A 398 1.80 1.91 6.77
N VAL A 399 2.61 1.18 7.54
CA VAL A 399 2.51 1.09 8.99
C VAL A 399 2.70 2.48 9.61
N TYR A 400 3.77 3.19 9.22
CA TYR A 400 4.07 4.52 9.74
C TYR A 400 2.95 5.51 9.48
N VAL A 401 2.42 5.58 8.24
CA VAL A 401 1.30 6.46 7.91
C VAL A 401 0.06 6.14 8.74
N ALA A 402 -0.22 4.85 8.96
CA ALA A 402 -1.38 4.46 9.77
C ALA A 402 -1.23 4.82 11.25
N GLU A 403 -0.01 4.83 11.79
CA GLU A 403 0.28 5.10 13.20
C GLU A 403 0.26 6.59 13.57
N ILE A 404 0.69 7.47 12.65
CA ILE A 404 0.80 8.91 12.97
C ILE A 404 -0.54 9.64 13.07
N PHE A 405 -1.64 9.05 12.56
CA PHE A 405 -2.96 9.66 12.62
C PHE A 405 -3.80 9.11 13.77
N PRO A 406 -4.53 9.99 14.52
CA PRO A 406 -5.51 9.56 15.49
C PRO A 406 -6.64 8.77 14.80
N ASN A 407 -7.33 7.90 15.54
CA ASN A 407 -8.29 6.94 15.00
C ASN A 407 -9.35 7.58 14.08
N HIS A 408 -9.91 8.73 14.46
CA HIS A 408 -10.95 9.43 13.70
C HIS A 408 -10.45 10.05 12.38
N LEU A 409 -9.16 10.42 12.28
CA LEU A 409 -8.56 10.99 11.06
C LEU A 409 -7.78 9.97 10.24
N ARG A 410 -7.50 8.78 10.79
CA ARG A 410 -6.68 7.75 10.13
C ARG A 410 -7.16 7.39 8.72
N PRO A 411 -8.45 7.17 8.44
CA PRO A 411 -8.91 6.87 7.09
C PRO A 411 -8.61 8.00 6.09
N GLN A 412 -8.79 9.26 6.52
CA GLN A 412 -8.52 10.44 5.69
C GLN A 412 -7.00 10.62 5.47
N GLY A 413 -6.19 10.40 6.51
CA GLY A 413 -4.74 10.50 6.46
C GLY A 413 -4.11 9.43 5.55
N VAL A 414 -4.57 8.19 5.65
CA VAL A 414 -4.14 7.09 4.77
C VAL A 414 -4.57 7.34 3.32
N ALA A 415 -5.80 7.81 3.09
CA ALA A 415 -6.26 8.17 1.75
C ALA A 415 -5.44 9.30 1.13
N LEU A 416 -5.07 10.32 1.91
CA LEU A 416 -4.16 11.38 1.46
C LEU A 416 -2.80 10.79 1.07
N GLY A 417 -2.21 9.96 1.94
CA GLY A 417 -0.93 9.30 1.68
C GLY A 417 -0.95 8.50 0.40
N LEU A 418 -1.95 7.65 0.19
CA LEU A 418 -2.11 6.85 -1.03
C LEU A 418 -2.35 7.71 -2.28
N THR A 419 -3.08 8.81 -2.17
CA THR A 419 -3.26 9.75 -3.29
C THR A 419 -1.91 10.37 -3.70
N VAL A 420 -1.12 10.82 -2.73
CA VAL A 420 0.23 11.37 -2.98
C VAL A 420 1.16 10.30 -3.55
N PHE A 421 1.08 9.07 -3.05
CA PHE A 421 1.82 7.92 -3.57
C PHE A 421 1.54 7.68 -5.06
N TYR A 422 0.26 7.62 -5.48
CA TYR A 422 -0.07 7.43 -6.89
C TYR A 422 0.35 8.63 -7.76
N LEU A 423 0.20 9.86 -7.26
CA LEU A 423 0.66 11.06 -7.97
C LEU A 423 2.18 11.05 -8.20
N ALA A 424 2.96 10.70 -7.18
CA ALA A 424 4.40 10.60 -7.29
C ALA A 424 4.84 9.45 -8.21
N SER A 425 4.14 8.31 -8.12
CA SER A 425 4.35 7.18 -9.04
C SER A 425 4.09 7.56 -10.49
N GLU A 426 3.04 8.36 -10.75
CA GLU A 426 2.70 8.85 -12.09
C GLU A 426 3.85 9.66 -12.68
N VAL A 427 4.39 10.61 -11.92
CA VAL A 427 5.51 11.45 -12.36
C VAL A 427 6.72 10.61 -12.74
N THR A 428 7.05 9.60 -11.93
CA THR A 428 8.23 8.75 -12.17
C THR A 428 8.00 7.74 -13.29
N LEU A 429 6.83 7.12 -13.39
CA LEU A 429 6.54 6.07 -14.37
C LEU A 429 6.35 6.60 -15.80
N VAL A 430 5.66 7.73 -15.99
CA VAL A 430 5.41 8.27 -17.32
C VAL A 430 6.71 8.77 -17.97
N GLY A 431 7.56 9.42 -17.18
CA GLY A 431 8.82 9.99 -17.66
C GLY A 431 9.93 8.97 -17.86
N ALA A 432 9.93 7.86 -17.14
CA ALA A 432 11.05 6.93 -17.09
C ALA A 432 11.45 6.30 -18.44
N PRO A 433 10.55 5.79 -19.30
CA PRO A 433 10.95 5.19 -20.57
C PRO A 433 11.64 6.18 -21.49
N VAL A 434 11.10 7.40 -21.59
CA VAL A 434 11.67 8.47 -22.41
C VAL A 434 13.01 8.94 -21.85
N ALA A 435 13.11 9.06 -20.53
CA ALA A 435 14.34 9.45 -19.87
C ALA A 435 15.43 8.37 -20.00
N LEU A 436 15.10 7.10 -19.81
CA LEU A 436 16.03 5.98 -19.99
C LEU A 436 16.56 5.92 -21.44
N ASP A 437 15.72 6.26 -22.42
CA ASP A 437 16.14 6.28 -23.83
C ASP A 437 17.02 7.49 -24.15
N ARG A 438 16.60 8.71 -23.76
CA ARG A 438 17.28 9.97 -24.15
C ARG A 438 18.52 10.30 -23.34
N ILE A 439 18.48 10.10 -22.02
CA ILE A 439 19.58 10.47 -21.12
C ILE A 439 20.31 9.25 -20.52
N GLY A 440 19.86 8.02 -20.83
CA GLY A 440 20.50 6.78 -20.45
C GLY A 440 20.79 6.68 -18.95
N TRP A 441 22.04 6.38 -18.58
CA TRP A 441 22.45 6.23 -17.18
C TRP A 441 22.24 7.48 -16.32
N LYS A 442 22.18 8.68 -16.92
CA LYS A 442 21.93 9.94 -16.19
C LYS A 442 20.54 9.96 -15.55
N PHE A 443 19.61 9.12 -16.01
CA PHE A 443 18.31 8.98 -15.37
C PHE A 443 18.40 8.56 -13.91
N TYR A 444 19.37 7.73 -13.54
CA TYR A 444 19.55 7.35 -12.13
C TYR A 444 19.88 8.54 -11.22
N LEU A 445 20.53 9.60 -11.75
CA LEU A 445 20.76 10.84 -10.99
C LEU A 445 19.44 11.57 -10.67
N VAL A 446 18.43 11.47 -11.56
CA VAL A 446 17.09 12.04 -11.32
C VAL A 446 16.38 11.32 -10.16
N LEU A 447 16.76 10.08 -9.86
CA LEU A 447 16.28 9.33 -8.71
C LEU A 447 17.14 9.61 -7.46
N ILE A 448 18.45 9.62 -7.58
CA ILE A 448 19.41 9.78 -6.46
C ILE A 448 19.27 11.14 -5.78
N ILE A 449 19.17 12.24 -6.55
CA ILE A 449 19.16 13.60 -5.99
C ILE A 449 17.93 13.86 -5.11
N PRO A 450 16.68 13.61 -5.57
CA PRO A 450 15.51 13.75 -4.72
C PRO A 450 15.53 12.80 -3.53
N SER A 451 16.04 11.58 -3.70
CA SER A 451 16.17 10.60 -2.63
C SER A 451 17.12 11.05 -1.51
N ALA A 452 18.22 11.74 -1.88
CA ALA A 452 19.13 12.33 -0.90
C ALA A 452 18.45 13.47 -0.12
N CYS A 453 17.67 14.33 -0.79
CA CYS A 453 16.85 15.36 -0.14
C CYS A 453 15.79 14.72 0.79
N TYR A 454 15.18 13.63 0.33
CA TYR A 454 14.22 12.87 1.13
C TYR A 454 14.87 12.28 2.39
N LEU A 455 16.07 11.71 2.29
CA LEU A 455 16.82 11.18 3.45
C LEU A 455 17.04 12.26 4.51
N VAL A 456 17.44 13.47 4.10
CA VAL A 456 17.61 14.62 5.00
C VAL A 456 16.26 14.99 5.66
N THR A 457 15.20 15.05 4.88
CA THR A 457 13.84 15.34 5.34
C THR A 457 13.38 14.29 6.35
N LEU A 458 13.60 13.00 6.07
CA LEU A 458 13.27 11.89 6.93
C LEU A 458 14.01 11.97 8.27
N TYR A 459 15.29 12.32 8.24
CA TYR A 459 16.09 12.45 9.45
C TYR A 459 15.58 13.56 10.39
N PHE A 460 15.19 14.72 9.86
CA PHE A 460 14.81 15.86 10.70
C PHE A 460 13.33 15.92 11.07
N LEU A 461 12.42 15.46 10.21
CA LEU A 461 10.98 15.66 10.39
C LEU A 461 10.22 14.46 10.92
N PHE A 462 10.77 13.24 10.80
CA PHE A 462 10.04 12.02 11.14
C PHE A 462 10.34 11.56 12.57
N PRO A 463 9.37 11.62 13.49
CA PRO A 463 9.55 11.08 14.83
C PRO A 463 9.49 9.55 14.84
N GLU A 464 10.14 8.93 15.84
CA GLU A 464 10.01 7.48 16.05
C GLU A 464 8.69 7.18 16.77
N THR A 465 7.93 6.20 16.23
CA THR A 465 6.63 5.78 16.75
C THR A 465 6.68 4.46 17.54
N LYS A 466 7.81 3.74 17.47
CA LYS A 466 7.98 2.44 18.14
C LYS A 466 7.62 2.47 19.61
N GLY A 467 6.74 1.57 20.04
CA GLY A 467 6.39 1.35 21.45
C GLY A 467 5.64 2.52 22.10
N LYS A 468 5.18 3.48 21.31
CA LYS A 468 4.43 4.64 21.78
C LYS A 468 2.94 4.43 21.62
N THR A 469 2.16 4.91 22.60
CA THR A 469 0.71 4.98 22.51
C THR A 469 0.27 6.06 21.53
N LEU A 470 -0.98 6.03 21.10
CA LEU A 470 -1.52 7.05 20.17
C LEU A 470 -1.47 8.46 20.78
N GLU A 471 -1.63 8.56 22.11
CA GLU A 471 -1.57 9.80 22.88
C GLU A 471 -0.14 10.36 22.91
N GLU A 472 0.85 9.48 23.13
CA GLU A 472 2.27 9.85 23.09
C GLU A 472 2.71 10.27 21.69
N ILE A 473 2.22 9.59 20.64
CA ILE A 473 2.44 10.00 19.25
C ILE A 473 1.78 11.37 19.01
N GLY A 474 0.57 11.57 19.56
CA GLY A 474 -0.12 12.87 19.52
C GLY A 474 0.73 14.01 20.08
N ALA A 475 1.36 13.78 21.22
CA ALA A 475 2.27 14.75 21.85
C ALA A 475 3.47 15.10 20.97
N LEU A 476 4.06 14.15 20.24
CA LEU A 476 5.17 14.39 19.30
C LEU A 476 4.79 15.34 18.16
N PHE A 477 3.51 15.36 17.78
CA PHE A 477 3.00 16.25 16.74
C PHE A 477 2.47 17.57 17.30
N GLY A 478 2.35 17.69 18.65
CA GLY A 478 1.92 18.91 19.33
C GLY A 478 0.42 18.94 19.66
N ASP A 479 -0.22 17.77 19.80
CA ASP A 479 -1.56 17.72 20.39
C ASP A 479 -1.47 18.09 21.87
N THR A 480 -2.42 18.88 22.36
CA THR A 480 -2.62 19.11 23.79
C THR A 480 -3.19 17.84 24.39
N ASN A 481 -2.37 17.12 25.15
CA ASN A 481 -2.76 15.84 25.73
C ASN A 481 -3.88 16.00 26.75
N VAL A 482 -4.96 15.24 26.57
CA VAL A 482 -5.97 15.02 27.60
C VAL A 482 -5.33 14.43 28.87
N ALA A 483 -4.25 13.63 28.75
CA ALA A 483 -3.50 13.10 29.89
C ALA A 483 -2.85 14.18 30.76
N THR A 484 -2.28 15.25 30.16
CA THR A 484 -1.71 16.37 30.94
C THR A 484 -2.79 17.21 31.60
N VAL A 485 -3.99 17.29 30.99
CA VAL A 485 -5.16 17.95 31.61
C VAL A 485 -5.68 17.12 32.77
N THR A 486 -5.73 15.78 32.64
CA THR A 486 -6.20 14.87 33.69
C THR A 486 -5.18 14.77 34.85
N GLU A 487 -3.87 14.77 34.58
CA GLU A 487 -2.83 14.89 35.61
C GLU A 487 -2.85 16.25 36.31
N GLY A 488 -3.02 17.33 35.53
CA GLY A 488 -3.22 18.68 36.08
C GLY A 488 -4.43 18.77 36.98
N GLN A 489 -5.56 18.22 36.55
CA GLN A 489 -6.79 18.15 37.37
C GLN A 489 -6.63 17.27 38.61
N ARG A 490 -5.97 16.13 38.52
CA ARG A 490 -5.66 15.28 39.68
C ARG A 490 -4.69 15.95 40.65
N MET A 491 -3.72 16.73 40.17
CA MET A 491 -2.82 17.52 41.03
C MET A 491 -3.55 18.72 41.70
N GLU A 492 -4.51 19.32 41.01
CA GLU A 492 -5.36 20.39 41.60
C GLU A 492 -6.35 19.80 42.63
N GLU A 493 -6.99 18.68 42.33
CA GLU A 493 -7.85 17.94 43.29
C GLU A 493 -7.06 17.46 44.49
N GLY A 494 -5.83 16.93 44.29
CA GLY A 494 -4.93 16.56 45.37
C GLY A 494 -4.51 17.73 46.25
N LYS A 495 -4.26 18.90 45.67
CA LYS A 495 -3.94 20.15 46.44
C LYS A 495 -5.16 20.68 47.17
N ASN A 496 -6.35 20.62 46.58
CA ASN A 496 -7.58 21.03 47.25
C ASN A 496 -7.93 20.13 48.44
N ASN A 497 -7.76 18.81 48.29
CA ASN A 497 -7.96 17.85 49.39
C ASN A 497 -6.96 18.02 50.53
N THR A 498 -5.69 18.34 50.25
CA THR A 498 -4.70 18.65 51.28
C THR A 498 -4.98 19.99 51.98
N ALA A 499 -5.50 20.97 51.25
CA ALA A 499 -5.89 22.29 51.83
C ALA A 499 -7.17 22.18 52.68
N GLU A 500 -8.05 21.21 52.43
CA GLU A 500 -9.24 20.95 53.30
C GLU A 500 -8.85 20.18 54.59
N LEU A 501 -7.80 19.37 54.54
CA LEU A 501 -7.30 18.62 55.71
C LEU A 501 -6.46 19.52 56.67
N GLU A 502 -5.94 20.64 56.19
CA GLU A 502 -5.17 21.60 57.01
C GLU A 502 -6.01 22.72 57.64
N LYS A 503 -7.36 22.70 57.52
CA LYS A 503 -8.18 23.64 58.26
C LYS A 503 -8.22 23.23 59.73
N PRO A 504 -7.78 24.10 60.70
CA PRO A 504 -7.79 23.78 62.11
C PRO A 504 -9.26 23.61 62.59
N GLU A 505 -9.54 22.50 63.25
CA GLU A 505 -10.80 22.25 63.99
C GLU A 505 -10.95 23.37 65.05
N PHE A 506 -11.88 24.29 64.79
CA PHE A 506 -12.29 25.23 65.80
C PHE A 506 -13.01 24.48 66.91
N ALA A 507 -12.35 24.43 68.08
CA ALA A 507 -12.94 23.92 69.31
C ALA A 507 -14.27 24.65 69.60
N SER A 508 -15.36 23.91 69.81
CA SER A 508 -16.61 24.38 70.32
C SER A 508 -16.47 24.88 71.75
N PRO A 509 -16.98 26.02 72.14
CA PRO A 509 -16.98 26.45 73.54
C PRO A 509 -17.97 25.63 74.36
N GLU A 510 -17.46 25.01 75.46
CA GLU A 510 -18.28 24.45 76.49
C GLU A 510 -19.22 25.52 77.05
N LYS A 511 -20.48 25.19 77.19
CA LYS A 511 -21.46 25.96 77.96
C LYS A 511 -21.48 25.40 79.38
N GLU A 512 -21.17 26.30 80.36
CA GLU A 512 -21.72 26.19 81.70
C GLU A 512 -23.25 26.46 81.70
#